data_14ec9ff967d1c60e8eae13a43bf24144
#
_entry.id   14ec9ff967d1c60e8eae13a43bf24144
#
_cell.length_a   1.000
_cell.length_b   1.000
_cell.length_c   1.000
_cell.angle_alpha   90.00
_cell.angle_beta   90.00
_cell.angle_gamma   90.00
#
_symmetry.space_group_name_H-M   'P 1'
#
loop_
_entity.id
_entity.type
_entity.pdbx_description
1 polymer ?
#
loop_
_entity_poly.entity_id
_entity_poly.type
_entity_poly.pdbx_seq_one_letter_code
_entity_poly.pdbx_strand_id
1 'polypeptide(L)'
;NINGYGSQFPGPGLEVLGALGSTTAGSGFSEVIEAGTFLQSRLGFQNWIYVTAGLRNDANSAFGSEFSTITYPRFNVSYIPTAQLGQLGPVSTARLRMAWGQAGQQPGAFDQFTTFLPWASEYGPGLAPGNVGDPQLKPEISSEIEIGGEIGILNDRIAFDFQYWDRSVEDALIQRAYAPSGGFFRTQLSNIGELKASGWEAGVEATVLRTSDYSINFSG
;
A
#
# COMPACT_ATOMS: atom_id res chain seq x y z
N ASN A 1 -12.92 0.32 21.87
CA ASN A 1 -14.20 0.97 21.58
C ASN A 1 -15.32 0.32 22.39
N ILE A 2 -16.20 1.15 22.94
CA ILE A 2 -17.42 0.71 23.63
C ILE A 2 -18.59 1.36 22.89
N ASN A 3 -19.52 0.55 22.40
CA ASN A 3 -20.70 1.01 21.66
C ASN A 3 -21.96 0.48 22.34
N GLY A 4 -23.01 1.30 22.42
CA GLY A 4 -24.31 0.91 22.89
C GLY A 4 -25.39 1.32 21.89
N TYR A 5 -26.32 0.43 21.62
CA TYR A 5 -27.47 0.66 20.77
C TYR A 5 -28.74 0.23 21.51
N GLY A 6 -29.84 0.86 21.19
CA GLY A 6 -31.09 0.45 21.77
C GLY A 6 -32.32 0.96 21.00
N SER A 7 -33.46 0.43 21.33
CA SER A 7 -34.76 0.77 20.74
C SER A 7 -35.85 0.86 21.79
N GLN A 8 -37.03 1.33 21.38
CA GLN A 8 -38.22 1.48 22.24
C GLN A 8 -38.01 2.56 23.34
N PHE A 9 -37.84 3.80 22.93
CA PHE A 9 -37.85 4.94 23.84
C PHE A 9 -39.25 5.09 24.51
N PRO A 10 -39.29 5.31 25.82
CA PRO A 10 -40.55 5.48 26.54
C PRO A 10 -41.35 6.73 26.22
N GLY A 11 -40.66 7.72 25.59
CA GLY A 11 -41.28 8.99 25.18
C GLY A 11 -40.28 10.00 24.64
N PRO A 12 -40.75 11.10 24.02
CA PRO A 12 -39.89 12.15 23.51
C PRO A 12 -39.03 12.79 24.61
N GLY A 13 -37.76 13.02 24.31
CA GLY A 13 -36.79 13.66 25.23
C GLY A 13 -36.10 12.70 26.22
N LEU A 14 -36.39 11.40 26.18
CA LEU A 14 -35.73 10.39 27.01
C LEU A 14 -34.73 9.53 26.18
N GLU A 15 -33.86 10.21 25.46
CA GLU A 15 -32.89 9.60 24.53
C GLU A 15 -31.61 9.19 25.25
N VAL A 16 -31.73 8.46 26.37
CA VAL A 16 -30.61 7.90 27.11
C VAL A 16 -30.67 6.38 27.11
N LEU A 17 -29.51 5.71 27.01
CA LEU A 17 -29.45 4.24 26.91
C LEU A 17 -30.16 3.53 28.06
N GLY A 18 -30.12 4.06 29.26
CA GLY A 18 -30.80 3.48 30.44
C GLY A 18 -32.31 3.57 30.42
N ALA A 19 -32.93 4.40 29.55
CA ALA A 19 -34.39 4.51 29.41
C ALA A 19 -34.99 3.65 28.32
N LEU A 20 -34.17 2.85 27.60
CA LEU A 20 -34.63 2.01 26.50
C LEU A 20 -35.20 0.68 26.97
N GLY A 21 -36.28 0.22 26.33
CA GLY A 21 -36.88 -1.09 26.58
C GLY A 21 -35.98 -2.26 26.14
N SER A 22 -35.08 -2.02 25.21
CA SER A 22 -34.08 -3.00 24.78
C SER A 22 -32.75 -2.29 24.52
N THR A 23 -31.68 -2.76 25.14
CA THR A 23 -30.32 -2.23 24.96
C THR A 23 -29.36 -3.36 24.61
N THR A 24 -28.47 -3.07 23.67
CA THR A 24 -27.33 -3.94 23.32
C THR A 24 -26.06 -3.15 23.47
N ALA A 25 -25.11 -3.65 24.22
CA ALA A 25 -23.78 -3.07 24.39
C ALA A 25 -22.72 -4.02 23.86
N GLY A 26 -21.72 -3.47 23.19
CA GLY A 26 -20.56 -4.20 22.70
C GLY A 26 -19.27 -3.47 23.03
N SER A 27 -18.22 -4.19 23.31
CA SER A 27 -16.88 -3.66 23.46
C SER A 27 -15.91 -4.47 22.62
N GLY A 28 -14.91 -3.78 22.05
CA GLY A 28 -13.85 -4.42 21.27
C GLY A 28 -12.50 -3.75 21.56
N PHE A 29 -11.47 -4.56 21.63
CA PHE A 29 -10.09 -4.11 21.71
C PHE A 29 -9.29 -4.76 20.57
N SER A 30 -8.49 -3.95 19.89
CA SER A 30 -7.56 -4.43 18.87
C SER A 30 -6.27 -3.64 19.01
N GLU A 31 -5.16 -4.34 19.05
CA GLU A 31 -3.83 -3.76 19.10
C GLU A 31 -2.96 -4.42 18.04
N VAL A 32 -2.24 -3.61 17.27
CA VAL A 32 -1.21 -4.04 16.33
C VAL A 32 0.06 -3.28 16.66
N ILE A 33 1.14 -4.01 16.83
CA ILE A 33 2.48 -3.46 17.10
C ILE A 33 3.30 -3.62 15.83
N GLU A 34 3.81 -2.50 15.34
CA GLU A 34 4.68 -2.43 14.17
C GLU A 34 6.03 -1.84 14.54
N ALA A 35 7.09 -2.42 14.04
CA ALA A 35 8.44 -1.89 14.16
C ALA A 35 9.16 -2.05 12.82
N GLY A 36 9.84 -0.99 12.39
CA GLY A 36 10.58 -1.00 11.13
C GLY A 36 11.93 -0.32 11.27
N THR A 37 12.93 -0.89 10.61
CA THR A 37 14.24 -0.28 10.44
C THR A 37 14.57 -0.16 8.98
N PHE A 38 15.27 0.90 8.58
CA PHE A 38 15.74 1.03 7.20
C PHE A 38 17.18 1.53 7.17
N LEU A 39 17.89 1.05 6.15
CA LEU A 39 19.22 1.53 5.78
C LEU A 39 19.19 1.95 4.31
N GLN A 40 19.74 3.10 4.01
CA GLN A 40 19.86 3.59 2.64
C GLN A 40 21.22 4.25 2.43
N SER A 41 21.81 3.97 1.26
CA SER A 41 22.98 4.67 0.76
C SER A 41 22.67 5.31 -0.60
N ARG A 42 23.12 6.53 -0.79
CA ARG A 42 23.06 7.22 -2.07
C ARG A 42 24.46 7.69 -2.46
N LEU A 43 24.90 7.27 -3.62
CA LEU A 43 26.18 7.62 -4.22
C LEU A 43 25.92 8.47 -5.44
N GLY A 44 26.64 9.59 -5.55
CA GLY A 44 26.64 10.45 -6.72
C GLY A 44 28.07 10.58 -7.25
N PHE A 45 28.22 10.48 -8.56
CA PHE A 45 29.52 10.67 -9.21
C PHE A 45 29.41 11.77 -10.26
N GLN A 46 30.24 12.81 -10.12
CA GLN A 46 30.40 13.96 -11.02
C GLN A 46 29.05 14.59 -11.48
N ASN A 47 28.01 14.52 -10.67
CA ASN A 47 26.66 15.05 -10.94
C ASN A 47 25.95 14.49 -12.19
N TRP A 48 26.47 13.43 -12.81
CA TRP A 48 25.83 12.82 -13.97
C TRP A 48 25.30 11.40 -13.72
N ILE A 49 25.73 10.70 -12.66
CA ILE A 49 25.15 9.41 -12.26
C ILE A 49 24.90 9.38 -10.75
N TYR A 50 23.75 8.86 -10.39
CA TYR A 50 23.34 8.66 -9.01
C TYR A 50 22.82 7.25 -8.85
N VAL A 51 23.29 6.56 -7.83
CA VAL A 51 22.86 5.21 -7.48
C VAL A 51 22.38 5.23 -6.03
N THR A 52 21.20 4.68 -5.79
CA THR A 52 20.67 4.52 -4.44
C THR A 52 20.34 3.06 -4.22
N ALA A 53 20.77 2.51 -3.10
CA ALA A 53 20.38 1.19 -2.63
C ALA A 53 19.86 1.29 -1.19
N GLY A 54 18.85 0.51 -0.85
CA GLY A 54 18.28 0.52 0.48
C GLY A 54 17.63 -0.81 0.82
N LEU A 55 17.54 -1.05 2.12
CA LEU A 55 16.85 -2.19 2.72
C LEU A 55 15.94 -1.66 3.83
N ARG A 56 14.72 -2.13 3.87
CA ARG A 56 13.79 -1.93 4.97
C ARG A 56 13.44 -3.28 5.57
N ASN A 57 13.50 -3.39 6.89
CA ASN A 57 13.09 -4.58 7.62
C ASN A 57 11.94 -4.21 8.55
N ASP A 58 10.81 -4.86 8.39
CA ASP A 58 9.58 -4.62 9.14
C ASP A 58 9.21 -5.86 9.95
N ALA A 59 8.79 -5.61 11.19
CA ALA A 59 8.16 -6.58 12.08
C ALA A 59 6.74 -6.14 12.40
N ASN A 60 5.80 -7.06 12.43
CA ASN A 60 4.42 -6.76 12.77
C ASN A 60 3.78 -7.92 13.54
N SER A 61 3.05 -7.59 14.60
CA SER A 61 2.35 -8.57 15.44
C SER A 61 1.20 -9.29 14.74
N ALA A 62 0.77 -8.80 13.57
CA ALA A 62 -0.26 -9.42 12.73
C ALA A 62 0.30 -10.49 11.77
N PHE A 63 1.61 -10.65 11.67
CA PHE A 63 2.22 -11.74 10.90
C PHE A 63 1.90 -13.09 11.53
N GLY A 64 1.73 -14.11 10.71
CA GLY A 64 1.58 -15.48 11.18
C GLY A 64 2.76 -15.91 12.06
N SER A 65 2.54 -16.91 12.91
CA SER A 65 3.52 -17.36 13.91
C SER A 65 4.87 -17.80 13.34
N GLU A 66 4.94 -18.11 12.06
CA GLU A 66 6.15 -18.51 11.35
C GLU A 66 6.97 -17.32 10.82
N PHE A 67 6.41 -16.08 10.86
CA PHE A 67 7.04 -14.88 10.33
C PHE A 67 7.19 -13.84 11.42
N SER A 68 8.43 -13.46 11.72
CA SER A 68 8.72 -12.39 12.67
C SER A 68 9.08 -11.07 12.00
N THR A 69 9.75 -11.13 10.85
CA THR A 69 10.24 -9.95 10.12
C THR A 69 10.28 -10.20 8.61
N ILE A 70 10.14 -9.13 7.84
CA ILE A 70 10.28 -9.15 6.38
C ILE A 70 11.19 -8.03 5.94
N THR A 71 12.02 -8.30 4.94
CA THR A 71 12.96 -7.34 4.37
C THR A 71 12.53 -6.95 2.96
N TYR A 72 12.43 -5.65 2.71
CA TYR A 72 12.10 -5.05 1.42
C TYR A 72 13.32 -4.31 0.86
N PRO A 73 13.98 -4.88 -0.16
CA PRO A 73 15.05 -4.20 -0.87
C PRO A 73 14.52 -3.16 -1.85
N ARG A 74 15.32 -2.13 -2.10
CA ARG A 74 15.09 -1.16 -3.16
C ARG A 74 16.40 -0.72 -3.79
N PHE A 75 16.33 -0.40 -5.09
CA PHE A 75 17.47 0.07 -5.87
C PHE A 75 16.97 1.07 -6.89
N ASN A 76 17.72 2.15 -7.10
CA ASN A 76 17.49 3.03 -8.23
C ASN A 76 18.79 3.61 -8.78
N VAL A 77 18.76 3.91 -10.07
CA VAL A 77 19.82 4.60 -10.78
C VAL A 77 19.23 5.74 -11.61
N SER A 78 19.94 6.87 -11.62
CA SER A 78 19.65 8.01 -12.48
C SER A 78 20.92 8.42 -13.20
N TYR A 79 20.86 8.49 -14.53
CA TYR A 79 21.95 8.92 -15.39
C TYR A 79 21.55 10.16 -16.18
N ILE A 80 22.42 11.18 -16.20
CA ILE A 80 22.17 12.47 -16.84
C ILE A 80 23.23 12.66 -17.94
N PRO A 81 22.99 12.16 -19.18
CA PRO A 81 23.93 12.25 -20.29
C PRO A 81 24.38 13.68 -20.56
N THR A 82 23.47 14.65 -20.49
CA THR A 82 23.77 16.05 -20.74
C THR A 82 24.67 16.71 -19.68
N ALA A 83 24.67 16.16 -18.46
CA ALA A 83 25.61 16.61 -17.44
C ALA A 83 27.05 16.05 -17.68
N GLN A 84 27.14 14.88 -18.31
CA GLN A 84 28.43 14.24 -18.63
C GLN A 84 29.04 14.77 -19.95
N LEU A 85 28.21 14.85 -20.99
CA LEU A 85 28.66 15.09 -22.38
C LEU A 85 28.40 16.53 -22.85
N GLY A 86 27.69 17.33 -22.06
CA GLY A 86 27.18 18.64 -22.46
C GLY A 86 25.91 18.52 -23.29
N GLN A 87 25.46 19.63 -23.85
CA GLN A 87 24.27 19.70 -24.70
C GLN A 87 24.42 18.81 -25.94
N LEU A 88 23.41 17.99 -26.23
CA LEU A 88 23.40 17.05 -27.34
C LEU A 88 22.54 17.58 -28.50
N GLY A 89 23.10 18.47 -29.31
CA GLY A 89 22.35 19.12 -30.39
C GLY A 89 21.18 19.96 -29.85
N PRO A 90 19.91 19.70 -30.25
CA PRO A 90 18.74 20.43 -29.73
C PRO A 90 18.36 20.00 -28.32
N VAL A 91 18.93 18.92 -27.78
CA VAL A 91 18.62 18.37 -26.45
C VAL A 91 19.41 19.13 -25.39
N SER A 92 18.71 19.89 -24.58
CA SER A 92 19.28 20.68 -23.46
C SER A 92 19.41 19.88 -22.19
N THR A 93 18.41 19.04 -21.91
CA THR A 93 18.40 18.15 -20.75
C THR A 93 18.03 16.73 -21.18
N ALA A 94 18.76 15.74 -20.70
CA ALA A 94 18.40 14.34 -20.83
C ALA A 94 18.69 13.64 -19.50
N ARG A 95 17.73 12.85 -19.03
CA ARG A 95 17.84 12.00 -17.84
C ARG A 95 17.26 10.63 -18.14
N LEU A 96 17.98 9.58 -17.81
CA LEU A 96 17.48 8.21 -17.80
C LEU A 96 17.38 7.75 -16.36
N ARG A 97 16.29 7.04 -16.03
CA ARG A 97 16.05 6.53 -14.69
C ARG A 97 15.57 5.08 -14.74
N MET A 98 16.00 4.34 -13.75
CA MET A 98 15.49 3.00 -13.46
C MET A 98 15.34 2.87 -11.95
N ALA A 99 14.22 2.32 -11.53
CA ALA A 99 13.97 1.99 -10.13
C ALA A 99 13.43 0.56 -10.05
N TRP A 100 13.79 -0.13 -8.98
CA TRP A 100 13.22 -1.40 -8.59
C TRP A 100 13.07 -1.43 -7.07
N GLY A 101 11.96 -1.95 -6.59
CA GLY A 101 11.74 -2.05 -5.17
C GLY A 101 10.64 -3.02 -4.81
N GLN A 102 10.63 -3.39 -3.53
CA GLN A 102 9.59 -4.20 -2.92
C GLN A 102 8.88 -3.42 -1.83
N ALA A 103 7.58 -3.70 -1.68
CA ALA A 103 6.74 -3.22 -0.59
C ALA A 103 5.78 -4.33 -0.17
N GLY A 104 5.39 -4.34 1.11
CA GLY A 104 4.46 -5.33 1.63
C GLY A 104 3.16 -4.73 2.11
N GLN A 105 2.07 -5.48 1.94
CA GLN A 105 0.80 -5.23 2.59
C GLN A 105 0.57 -6.29 3.66
N GLN A 106 0.20 -5.83 4.86
CA GLN A 106 0.09 -6.68 6.03
C GLN A 106 -1.34 -7.19 6.20
N PRO A 107 -1.53 -8.42 6.74
CA PRO A 107 -2.84 -8.89 7.17
C PRO A 107 -3.36 -8.09 8.38
N GLY A 108 -4.65 -8.23 8.68
CA GLY A 108 -5.25 -7.63 9.86
C GLY A 108 -4.87 -8.34 11.15
N ALA A 109 -5.07 -7.67 12.29
CA ALA A 109 -4.62 -8.10 13.63
C ALA A 109 -5.07 -9.51 14.05
N PHE A 110 -6.22 -9.97 13.55
CA PHE A 110 -6.83 -11.24 13.95
C PHE A 110 -6.94 -12.26 12.82
N ASP A 111 -6.42 -11.93 11.63
CA ASP A 111 -6.60 -12.78 10.45
C ASP A 111 -5.86 -14.12 10.58
N GLN A 112 -4.80 -14.18 11.37
CA GLN A 112 -4.08 -15.41 11.67
C GLN A 112 -4.79 -16.30 12.71
N PHE A 113 -5.74 -15.77 13.49
CA PHE A 113 -6.36 -16.48 14.61
C PHE A 113 -7.74 -16.99 14.28
N THR A 114 -8.08 -18.18 14.76
CA THR A 114 -9.46 -18.64 14.84
C THR A 114 -10.17 -17.86 15.93
N THR A 115 -11.23 -17.16 15.58
CA THR A 115 -12.00 -16.33 16.52
C THR A 115 -13.43 -16.81 16.66
N PHE A 116 -14.01 -16.52 17.81
CA PHE A 116 -15.41 -16.76 18.11
C PHE A 116 -16.04 -15.45 18.60
N LEU A 117 -17.29 -15.24 18.19
CA LEU A 117 -18.04 -14.05 18.56
C LEU A 117 -19.06 -14.45 19.64
N PRO A 118 -19.25 -13.61 20.69
CA PRO A 118 -20.30 -13.85 21.66
C PRO A 118 -21.67 -13.77 20.96
N TRP A 119 -22.53 -14.73 21.25
CA TRP A 119 -23.87 -14.84 20.69
C TRP A 119 -24.89 -15.04 21.80
N ALA A 120 -25.88 -14.17 21.84
CA ALA A 120 -27.02 -14.35 22.74
C ALA A 120 -28.18 -15.05 22.02
N SER A 121 -28.70 -16.13 22.61
CA SER A 121 -29.82 -16.87 22.07
C SER A 121 -30.93 -17.03 23.12
N GLU A 122 -32.09 -17.50 22.72
CA GLU A 122 -33.19 -17.89 23.64
C GLU A 122 -32.74 -18.88 24.72
N TYR A 123 -31.74 -19.71 24.43
CA TYR A 123 -31.24 -20.75 25.35
C TYR A 123 -30.06 -20.26 26.23
N GLY A 124 -29.70 -18.99 26.14
CA GLY A 124 -28.63 -18.38 26.92
C GLY A 124 -27.41 -17.91 26.05
N PRO A 125 -26.34 -17.46 26.73
CA PRO A 125 -25.14 -16.98 26.05
C PRO A 125 -24.39 -18.14 25.41
N GLY A 126 -23.86 -17.89 24.21
CA GLY A 126 -23.10 -18.85 23.42
C GLY A 126 -21.98 -18.18 22.65
N LEU A 127 -21.27 -18.95 21.85
CA LEU A 127 -20.24 -18.49 20.92
C LEU A 127 -20.60 -18.93 19.50
N ALA A 128 -20.54 -17.98 18.57
CA ALA A 128 -20.64 -18.26 17.13
C ALA A 128 -19.25 -18.23 16.50
N PRO A 129 -18.96 -19.08 15.51
CA PRO A 129 -17.74 -18.99 14.74
C PRO A 129 -17.58 -17.62 14.09
N GLY A 130 -16.40 -17.00 14.25
CA GLY A 130 -16.03 -15.74 13.64
C GLY A 130 -15.14 -15.96 12.43
N ASN A 131 -13.83 -15.82 12.61
CA ASN A 131 -12.81 -16.06 11.59
C ASN A 131 -12.19 -17.46 11.78
N VAL A 132 -11.93 -18.16 10.68
CA VAL A 132 -11.20 -19.44 10.73
C VAL A 132 -9.75 -19.24 11.15
N GLY A 133 -9.14 -18.14 10.69
CA GLY A 133 -7.73 -17.87 10.87
C GLY A 133 -6.84 -18.71 9.94
N ASP A 134 -5.63 -18.19 9.73
CA ASP A 134 -4.57 -18.90 9.02
C ASP A 134 -3.22 -18.60 9.73
N PRO A 135 -2.71 -19.57 10.54
CA PRO A 135 -1.44 -19.36 11.25
C PRO A 135 -0.22 -19.20 10.32
N GLN A 136 -0.35 -19.57 9.04
CA GLN A 136 0.72 -19.45 8.04
C GLN A 136 0.61 -18.17 7.21
N LEU A 137 -0.27 -17.25 7.60
CA LEU A 137 -0.54 -16.03 6.87
C LEU A 137 0.71 -15.15 6.78
N LYS A 138 1.08 -14.79 5.54
CA LYS A 138 2.21 -13.94 5.21
C LYS A 138 1.74 -12.56 4.79
N PRO A 139 2.59 -11.52 4.85
CA PRO A 139 2.33 -10.30 4.11
C PRO A 139 2.35 -10.56 2.60
N GLU A 140 1.52 -9.85 1.89
CA GLU A 140 1.56 -9.73 0.45
C GLU A 140 2.79 -8.91 0.04
N ILE A 141 3.54 -9.35 -0.97
CA ILE A 141 4.73 -8.66 -1.46
C ILE A 141 4.49 -8.16 -2.87
N SER A 142 4.54 -6.84 -3.04
CA SER A 142 4.55 -6.18 -4.33
C SER A 142 5.98 -5.85 -4.74
N SER A 143 6.39 -6.31 -5.93
CA SER A 143 7.66 -5.98 -6.57
C SER A 143 7.39 -5.16 -7.81
N GLU A 144 8.08 -4.03 -7.97
CA GLU A 144 7.89 -3.14 -9.11
C GLU A 144 9.23 -2.74 -9.72
N ILE A 145 9.30 -2.74 -11.04
CA ILE A 145 10.37 -2.13 -11.83
C ILE A 145 9.80 -0.99 -12.65
N GLU A 146 10.50 0.14 -12.63
CA GLU A 146 10.21 1.33 -13.42
C GLU A 146 11.43 1.70 -14.24
N ILE A 147 11.24 1.98 -15.53
CA ILE A 147 12.27 2.47 -16.45
C ILE A 147 11.69 3.67 -17.18
N GLY A 148 12.37 4.79 -17.13
CA GLY A 148 11.89 6.00 -17.75
C GLY A 148 13.00 6.98 -18.14
N GLY A 149 12.59 8.07 -18.74
CA GLY A 149 13.49 9.15 -19.14
C GLY A 149 12.78 10.46 -19.36
N GLU A 150 13.53 11.52 -19.15
CA GLU A 150 13.13 12.90 -19.41
C GLU A 150 14.03 13.47 -20.49
N ILE A 151 13.46 14.17 -21.45
CA ILE A 151 14.20 14.86 -22.50
C ILE A 151 13.66 16.28 -22.62
N GLY A 152 14.51 17.27 -22.37
CA GLY A 152 14.25 18.70 -22.61
C GLY A 152 14.92 19.16 -23.90
N ILE A 153 14.18 19.87 -24.73
CA ILE A 153 14.68 20.43 -26.00
C ILE A 153 14.45 21.94 -26.06
N LEU A 154 15.21 22.62 -26.91
CA LEU A 154 15.11 24.05 -27.12
C LEU A 154 15.30 24.88 -25.83
N ASN A 155 16.36 24.60 -25.06
CA ASN A 155 16.62 25.14 -23.73
C ASN A 155 15.47 24.88 -22.75
N ASP A 156 15.01 23.62 -22.72
CA ASP A 156 13.92 23.11 -21.86
C ASP A 156 12.59 23.83 -22.07
N ARG A 157 12.36 24.41 -23.27
CA ARG A 157 11.05 24.96 -23.62
C ARG A 157 10.01 23.88 -23.88
N ILE A 158 10.46 22.69 -24.28
CA ILE A 158 9.62 21.52 -24.44
C ILE A 158 10.31 20.40 -23.69
N ALA A 159 9.61 19.78 -22.77
CA ALA A 159 10.06 18.60 -22.01
C ALA A 159 9.11 17.44 -22.25
N PHE A 160 9.69 16.28 -22.44
CA PHE A 160 8.99 15.00 -22.54
C PHE A 160 9.42 14.13 -21.37
N ASP A 161 8.46 13.50 -20.71
CA ASP A 161 8.67 12.43 -19.75
C ASP A 161 8.03 11.16 -20.29
N PHE A 162 8.72 10.05 -20.12
CA PHE A 162 8.22 8.75 -20.52
C PHE A 162 8.64 7.70 -19.50
N GLN A 163 7.70 6.84 -19.10
CA GLN A 163 7.94 5.78 -18.13
C GLN A 163 7.21 4.49 -18.53
N TYR A 164 7.88 3.39 -18.36
CA TYR A 164 7.33 2.04 -18.36
C TYR A 164 7.44 1.47 -16.95
N TRP A 165 6.39 0.82 -16.49
CA TRP A 165 6.41 0.10 -15.22
C TRP A 165 5.82 -1.31 -15.37
N ASP A 166 6.36 -2.23 -14.57
CA ASP A 166 5.88 -3.60 -14.45
C ASP A 166 5.86 -3.97 -12.96
N ARG A 167 4.70 -4.44 -12.50
CA ARG A 167 4.44 -4.79 -11.11
C ARG A 167 3.94 -6.22 -11.02
N SER A 168 4.53 -6.99 -10.11
CA SER A 168 4.00 -8.27 -9.67
C SER A 168 3.70 -8.24 -8.18
N VAL A 169 2.59 -8.85 -7.79
CA VAL A 169 2.20 -9.04 -6.40
C VAL A 169 2.18 -10.53 -6.15
N GLU A 170 3.00 -10.98 -5.22
CA GLU A 170 3.09 -12.37 -4.79
C GLU A 170 2.42 -12.55 -3.43
N ASP A 171 1.94 -13.76 -3.16
CA ASP A 171 1.24 -14.10 -1.92
C ASP A 171 0.04 -13.16 -1.63
N ALA A 172 -0.70 -12.78 -2.70
CA ALA A 172 -1.83 -11.84 -2.60
C ALA A 172 -2.83 -12.27 -1.52
N LEU A 173 -3.20 -11.33 -0.67
CA LEU A 173 -4.13 -11.54 0.44
C LEU A 173 -5.59 -11.51 -0.08
N ILE A 174 -6.16 -12.69 -0.31
CA ILE A 174 -7.50 -12.85 -0.89
C ILE A 174 -8.45 -13.51 0.10
N GLN A 175 -9.66 -12.98 0.18
CA GLN A 175 -10.76 -13.54 0.95
C GLN A 175 -11.31 -14.79 0.24
N ARG A 176 -11.04 -15.97 0.77
CA ARG A 176 -11.53 -17.25 0.25
C ARG A 176 -12.79 -17.68 1.00
N ALA A 177 -13.83 -18.07 0.28
CA ALA A 177 -15.00 -18.68 0.89
C ALA A 177 -14.64 -20.02 1.55
N TYR A 178 -15.10 -20.22 2.79
CA TYR A 178 -14.90 -21.45 3.53
C TYR A 178 -16.13 -22.35 3.41
N ALA A 179 -15.89 -23.67 3.40
CA ALA A 179 -17.00 -24.61 3.31
C ALA A 179 -17.87 -24.59 4.60
N PRO A 180 -19.20 -24.38 4.50
CA PRO A 180 -20.07 -24.28 5.66
C PRO A 180 -20.08 -25.53 6.56
N SER A 181 -19.72 -26.70 6.02
CA SER A 181 -19.57 -27.95 6.76
C SER A 181 -18.53 -27.89 7.88
N GLY A 182 -17.61 -26.92 7.85
CA GLY A 182 -16.65 -26.65 8.93
C GLY A 182 -17.24 -25.85 10.10
N GLY A 183 -18.52 -25.44 10.03
CA GLY A 183 -19.17 -24.61 11.05
C GLY A 183 -18.93 -23.11 10.93
N PHE A 184 -18.12 -22.66 9.95
CA PHE A 184 -17.83 -21.27 9.67
C PHE A 184 -18.54 -20.85 8.39
N PHE A 185 -19.23 -19.70 8.42
CA PHE A 185 -20.03 -19.18 7.30
C PHE A 185 -19.40 -17.97 6.61
N ARG A 186 -18.20 -17.61 7.01
CA ARG A 186 -17.48 -16.44 6.51
C ARG A 186 -16.31 -16.84 5.62
N THR A 187 -15.62 -15.87 5.14
CA THR A 187 -14.40 -16.01 4.38
C THR A 187 -13.18 -16.13 5.29
N GLN A 188 -12.15 -16.77 4.81
CA GLN A 188 -10.81 -16.83 5.40
C GLN A 188 -9.87 -16.02 4.53
N LEU A 189 -9.05 -15.15 5.13
CA LEU A 189 -7.96 -14.53 4.43
C LEU A 189 -6.85 -15.55 4.21
N SER A 190 -6.34 -15.65 3.00
CA SER A 190 -5.28 -16.59 2.64
C SER A 190 -4.38 -15.99 1.58
N ASN A 191 -3.11 -16.35 1.60
CA ASN A 191 -2.16 -15.96 0.56
C ASN A 191 -2.38 -16.85 -0.67
N ILE A 192 -3.07 -16.33 -1.67
CA ILE A 192 -3.44 -17.09 -2.86
C ILE A 192 -3.18 -16.27 -4.11
N GLY A 193 -2.30 -16.80 -4.96
CA GLY A 193 -2.15 -16.27 -6.30
C GLY A 193 -1.11 -15.18 -6.46
N GLU A 194 -1.03 -14.74 -7.68
CA GLU A 194 -0.13 -13.72 -8.17
C GLU A 194 -0.95 -12.72 -9.01
N LEU A 195 -0.68 -11.43 -8.84
CA LEU A 195 -1.26 -10.37 -9.67
C LEU A 195 -0.12 -9.73 -10.45
N LYS A 196 -0.35 -9.51 -11.75
CA LYS A 196 0.59 -8.79 -12.61
C LYS A 196 -0.10 -7.62 -13.29
N ALA A 197 0.60 -6.51 -13.34
CA ALA A 197 0.17 -5.31 -14.05
C ALA A 197 1.38 -4.62 -14.65
N SER A 198 1.22 -4.05 -15.83
CA SER A 198 2.25 -3.22 -16.47
C SER A 198 1.59 -2.08 -17.22
N GLY A 199 2.33 -1.01 -17.44
CA GLY A 199 1.79 0.15 -18.13
C GLY A 199 2.86 1.10 -18.62
N TRP A 200 2.37 2.09 -19.38
CA TRP A 200 3.16 3.17 -19.94
C TRP A 200 2.56 4.49 -19.49
N GLU A 201 3.43 5.43 -19.16
CA GLU A 201 3.06 6.80 -18.84
C GLU A 201 3.91 7.72 -19.72
N ALA A 202 3.27 8.76 -20.26
CA ALA A 202 3.96 9.75 -21.06
C ALA A 202 3.40 11.13 -20.72
N GLY A 203 4.29 12.11 -20.57
CA GLY A 203 3.94 13.49 -20.30
C GLY A 203 4.68 14.43 -21.27
N VAL A 204 4.06 15.56 -21.57
CA VAL A 204 4.66 16.65 -22.28
C VAL A 204 4.40 17.98 -21.58
N GLU A 205 5.45 18.77 -21.43
CA GLU A 205 5.35 20.14 -20.94
C GLU A 205 5.96 21.07 -22.00
N ALA A 206 5.28 22.17 -22.30
CA ALA A 206 5.76 23.16 -23.26
C ALA A 206 5.58 24.57 -22.74
N THR A 207 6.66 25.37 -22.72
CA THR A 207 6.62 26.80 -22.50
C THR A 207 6.42 27.50 -23.86
N VAL A 208 5.18 27.81 -24.19
CA VAL A 208 4.78 28.43 -25.48
C VAL A 208 5.26 29.87 -25.57
N LEU A 209 5.10 30.63 -24.49
CA LEU A 209 5.53 32.01 -24.41
C LEU A 209 6.21 32.25 -23.06
N ARG A 210 7.36 32.92 -23.09
CA ARG A 210 8.05 33.39 -21.89
C ARG A 210 8.65 34.78 -22.15
N THR A 211 8.13 35.77 -21.45
CA THR A 211 8.61 37.16 -21.45
C THR A 211 8.98 37.55 -20.02
N SER A 212 9.43 38.81 -19.81
CA SER A 212 9.67 39.33 -18.46
C SER A 212 8.40 39.35 -17.58
N ASP A 213 7.23 39.55 -18.20
CA ASP A 213 5.97 39.81 -17.46
C ASP A 213 4.96 38.69 -17.62
N TYR A 214 5.10 37.79 -18.59
CA TYR A 214 4.14 36.73 -18.91
C TYR A 214 4.80 35.40 -19.20
N SER A 215 4.19 34.30 -18.73
CA SER A 215 4.56 32.93 -19.10
C SER A 215 3.28 32.14 -19.43
N ILE A 216 3.29 31.44 -20.56
CA ILE A 216 2.22 30.52 -20.98
C ILE A 216 2.83 29.14 -21.10
N ASN A 217 2.38 28.23 -20.23
CA ASN A 217 2.80 26.85 -20.20
C ASN A 217 1.63 25.93 -20.55
N PHE A 218 1.92 24.87 -21.26
CA PHE A 218 1.01 23.79 -21.58
C PHE A 218 1.58 22.50 -20.97
N SER A 219 0.71 21.67 -20.40
CA SER A 219 1.05 20.33 -19.90
C SER A 219 -0.05 19.34 -20.27
N GLY A 220 0.32 18.13 -20.65
CA GLY A 220 -0.61 17.06 -21.01
C GLY A 220 0.06 15.70 -20.92
#